data_7d786f1ee28293e9dc8acb8eeae01423
#
_entry.id   7d786f1ee28293e9dc8acb8eeae01423
#
_cell.length_a   1.000
_cell.length_b   1.000
_cell.length_c   1.000
_cell.angle_alpha   90.00
_cell.angle_beta   90.00
_cell.angle_gamma   90.00
#
_symmetry.space_group_name_H-M   'P 1'
#
loop_
_entity.id
_entity.type
_entity.pdbx_description
1 polymer ?
#
loop_
_entity_poly.entity_id
_entity_poly.type
_entity_poly.pdbx_seq_one_letter_code
_entity_poly.pdbx_strand_id
1 'polypeptide(L)'
;MPPKLKLYKESDAAVLRVGSRLGKYRLTARLGEGGFATVFAAVDTIEDRRVALKIPDDRYVGNSQTADELQREVRIMAKLQHPGILPLKDARYVDGHFIMVFPLGQESLGDRLSRRTSRSRIVDYIVQMVDAVAYAHENRILHRDIKPDNFILFPNQEIRLTDFGLARIEQGLHDLSGSGTLGYMAPEQAMGKPTYRSDVFALGLVLYRMLSGELPEYPFQAPLPGYNKLRRGLSRDLVSLVRKAIDPIPNNRFRDAVAMNNALQKIRYPLSDRSVIQVAASARTTRRSTKRIA
;
A
#
# COMPACT_ATOMS: atom_id res chain seq x y z
N MET A 1 -1.75 -28.79 -13.10
CA MET A 1 -1.42 -28.25 -11.78
C MET A 1 -0.18 -27.37 -11.90
N PRO A 2 -0.18 -26.14 -11.39
CA PRO A 2 1.05 -25.35 -11.35
C PRO A 2 2.07 -26.03 -10.44
N PRO A 3 3.37 -25.92 -10.72
CA PRO A 3 4.39 -26.56 -9.89
C PRO A 3 4.30 -26.01 -8.45
N LYS A 4 4.26 -26.91 -7.46
CA LYS A 4 4.41 -26.55 -6.06
C LYS A 4 5.81 -25.99 -5.86
N LEU A 5 5.94 -24.88 -5.13
CA LEU A 5 7.24 -24.39 -4.66
C LEU A 5 7.93 -25.54 -3.92
N LYS A 6 9.09 -26.00 -4.44
CA LYS A 6 9.91 -26.98 -3.73
C LYS A 6 10.38 -26.32 -2.44
N LEU A 7 10.03 -26.94 -1.30
CA LEU A 7 10.62 -26.60 0.00
C LEU A 7 12.13 -26.79 -0.11
N TYR A 8 12.88 -25.70 -0.07
CA TYR A 8 14.31 -25.76 0.10
C TYR A 8 14.60 -26.17 1.56
N LYS A 9 15.47 -27.16 1.76
CA LYS A 9 15.89 -27.57 3.11
C LYS A 9 16.61 -26.39 3.77
N GLU A 10 16.33 -26.18 5.06
CA GLU A 10 17.16 -25.36 5.95
C GLU A 10 18.61 -25.85 5.85
N SER A 11 19.43 -25.17 5.09
CA SER A 11 20.87 -25.32 5.15
C SER A 11 21.54 -24.12 4.50
N ASP A 12 22.30 -23.37 5.27
CA ASP A 12 23.35 -22.43 4.83
C ASP A 12 22.92 -21.16 4.09
N ALA A 13 21.71 -20.65 4.26
CA ALA A 13 21.39 -19.33 3.77
C ALA A 13 22.25 -18.29 4.53
N ALA A 14 23.20 -17.67 3.86
CA ALA A 14 24.09 -16.69 4.46
C ALA A 14 23.30 -15.49 4.95
N VAL A 15 23.58 -15.00 6.15
CA VAL A 15 22.95 -13.78 6.69
C VAL A 15 23.20 -12.62 5.73
N LEU A 16 22.15 -12.12 5.12
CA LEU A 16 22.22 -11.03 4.14
C LEU A 16 22.54 -9.70 4.83
N ARG A 17 23.54 -8.99 4.29
CA ARG A 17 24.01 -7.69 4.78
C ARG A 17 24.19 -6.72 3.60
N VAL A 18 24.24 -5.44 3.89
CA VAL A 18 24.66 -4.43 2.90
C VAL A 18 26.04 -4.82 2.36
N GLY A 19 26.20 -4.82 1.05
CA GLY A 19 27.39 -5.31 0.34
C GLY A 19 27.28 -6.76 -0.14
N SER A 20 26.38 -7.58 0.41
CA SER A 20 26.16 -8.97 -0.06
C SER A 20 25.69 -8.98 -1.52
N ARG A 21 26.06 -10.05 -2.25
CA ARG A 21 25.50 -10.39 -3.57
C ARG A 21 24.46 -11.49 -3.40
N LEU A 22 23.39 -11.37 -4.15
CA LEU A 22 22.30 -12.32 -4.23
C LEU A 22 21.98 -12.51 -5.73
N GLY A 23 22.62 -13.50 -6.33
CA GLY A 23 22.65 -13.65 -7.78
C GLY A 23 23.21 -12.40 -8.48
N LYS A 24 22.38 -11.79 -9.36
CA LYS A 24 22.73 -10.54 -10.06
C LYS A 24 22.54 -9.27 -9.22
N TYR A 25 21.98 -9.37 -8.02
CA TYR A 25 21.67 -8.21 -7.18
C TYR A 25 22.78 -7.95 -6.15
N ARG A 26 23.28 -6.72 -6.09
CA ARG A 26 24.19 -6.25 -5.06
C ARG A 26 23.42 -5.36 -4.09
N LEU A 27 23.32 -5.80 -2.83
CA LEU A 27 22.59 -5.08 -1.77
C LEU A 27 23.34 -3.80 -1.41
N THR A 28 22.65 -2.65 -1.42
CA THR A 28 23.27 -1.33 -1.21
C THR A 28 22.83 -0.62 0.05
N ALA A 29 21.61 -0.88 0.52
CA ALA A 29 21.08 -0.34 1.77
C ALA A 29 19.97 -1.24 2.29
N ARG A 30 19.74 -1.25 3.60
CA ARG A 30 18.54 -1.82 4.21
C ARG A 30 17.48 -0.72 4.30
N LEU A 31 16.34 -0.94 3.71
CA LEU A 31 15.24 0.03 3.66
C LEU A 31 14.25 -0.14 4.80
N GLY A 32 14.06 -1.38 5.28
CA GLY A 32 13.18 -1.69 6.38
C GLY A 32 13.30 -3.15 6.81
N GLU A 33 12.85 -3.43 8.02
CA GLU A 33 12.72 -4.76 8.58
C GLU A 33 11.39 -4.87 9.28
N GLY A 34 10.59 -5.82 8.86
CA GLY A 34 9.32 -6.19 9.49
C GLY A 34 9.39 -7.58 10.10
N GLY A 35 8.35 -7.98 10.81
CA GLY A 35 8.26 -9.33 11.40
C GLY A 35 8.29 -10.46 10.36
N PHE A 36 7.92 -10.17 9.12
CA PHE A 36 7.81 -11.16 8.04
C PHE A 36 8.94 -11.09 7.00
N ALA A 37 9.47 -9.92 6.70
CA ALA A 37 10.44 -9.74 5.62
C ALA A 37 11.39 -8.56 5.89
N THR A 38 12.57 -8.65 5.31
CA THR A 38 13.52 -7.52 5.21
C THR A 38 13.50 -6.96 3.79
N VAL A 39 13.50 -5.63 3.68
CA VAL A 39 13.54 -4.92 2.40
C VAL A 39 14.91 -4.27 2.21
N PHE A 40 15.56 -4.56 1.09
CA PHE A 40 16.83 -3.97 0.70
C PHE A 40 16.70 -3.13 -0.58
N ALA A 41 17.42 -2.03 -0.64
CA ALA A 41 17.80 -1.44 -1.91
C ALA A 41 18.95 -2.26 -2.51
N ALA A 42 18.91 -2.52 -3.80
CA ALA A 42 19.93 -3.25 -4.53
C ALA A 42 20.18 -2.66 -5.91
N VAL A 43 21.33 -2.99 -6.50
CA VAL A 43 21.63 -2.76 -7.91
C VAL A 43 21.53 -4.09 -8.63
N ASP A 44 20.68 -4.16 -9.64
CA ASP A 44 20.72 -5.21 -10.65
C ASP A 44 21.93 -4.96 -11.54
N THR A 45 22.96 -5.82 -11.41
CA THR A 45 24.25 -5.63 -12.10
C THR A 45 24.21 -5.99 -13.58
N ILE A 46 23.14 -6.61 -14.07
CA ILE A 46 22.93 -6.90 -15.49
C ILE A 46 22.21 -5.73 -16.17
N GLU A 47 21.11 -5.25 -15.54
CA GLU A 47 20.29 -4.16 -16.09
C GLU A 47 20.81 -2.77 -15.70
N ASP A 48 21.83 -2.69 -14.85
CA ASP A 48 22.43 -1.47 -14.27
C ASP A 48 21.36 -0.52 -13.72
N ARG A 49 20.41 -1.07 -12.98
CA ARG A 49 19.35 -0.27 -12.36
C ARG A 49 19.16 -0.59 -10.89
N ARG A 50 18.67 0.40 -10.16
CA ARG A 50 18.30 0.23 -8.74
C ARG A 50 16.92 -0.40 -8.62
N VAL A 51 16.81 -1.36 -7.69
CA VAL A 51 15.58 -2.10 -7.37
C VAL A 51 15.40 -2.19 -5.86
N ALA A 52 14.19 -2.47 -5.42
CA ALA A 52 13.89 -2.90 -4.06
C ALA A 52 13.71 -4.42 -4.06
N LEU A 53 14.40 -5.10 -3.16
CA LEU A 53 14.26 -6.54 -2.92
C LEU A 53 13.55 -6.74 -1.60
N LYS A 54 12.38 -7.36 -1.61
CA LYS A 54 11.69 -7.82 -0.42
C LYS A 54 11.99 -9.29 -0.25
N ILE A 55 12.61 -9.64 0.87
CA ILE A 55 13.12 -10.98 1.19
C ILE A 55 12.40 -11.44 2.45
N PRO A 56 11.42 -12.34 2.34
CA PRO A 56 10.80 -12.98 3.50
C PRO A 56 11.83 -13.71 4.34
N ASP A 57 11.61 -13.72 5.64
CA ASP A 57 12.44 -14.49 6.56
C ASP A 57 12.28 -15.99 6.28
N ASP A 58 13.39 -16.73 6.28
CA ASP A 58 13.44 -18.15 5.93
C ASP A 58 12.52 -19.01 6.82
N ARG A 59 12.27 -18.59 8.08
CA ARG A 59 11.30 -19.23 8.99
C ARG A 59 9.90 -19.32 8.39
N TYR A 60 9.52 -18.39 7.54
CA TYR A 60 8.21 -18.36 6.90
C TYR A 60 8.20 -19.08 5.57
N VAL A 61 9.30 -19.09 4.87
CA VAL A 61 9.44 -19.78 3.57
C VAL A 61 9.50 -21.32 3.76
N GLY A 62 10.09 -21.77 4.87
CA GLY A 62 10.19 -23.20 5.23
C GLY A 62 8.86 -23.85 5.68
N ASN A 63 7.86 -23.05 6.05
CA ASN A 63 6.55 -23.53 6.46
C ASN A 63 5.60 -23.64 5.26
N SER A 64 5.03 -24.81 5.02
CA SER A 64 4.16 -25.06 3.85
C SER A 64 2.95 -24.12 3.77
N GLN A 65 2.32 -23.81 4.90
CA GLN A 65 1.15 -22.93 4.94
C GLN A 65 1.53 -21.50 4.57
N THR A 66 2.64 -20.99 5.11
CA THR A 66 3.13 -19.65 4.83
C THR A 66 3.69 -19.51 3.41
N ALA A 67 4.32 -20.57 2.88
CA ALA A 67 4.78 -20.62 1.50
C ALA A 67 3.61 -20.54 0.50
N ASP A 68 2.47 -21.22 0.78
CA ASP A 68 1.27 -21.14 -0.05
C ASP A 68 0.63 -19.74 -0.01
N GLU A 69 0.64 -19.08 1.13
CA GLU A 69 0.15 -17.71 1.29
C GLU A 69 1.04 -16.70 0.55
N LEU A 70 2.38 -16.84 0.66
CA LEU A 70 3.34 -16.05 -0.08
C LEU A 70 3.18 -16.20 -1.60
N GLN A 71 2.99 -17.43 -2.08
CA GLN A 71 2.71 -17.70 -3.48
C GLN A 71 1.40 -17.07 -3.95
N ARG A 72 0.37 -17.05 -3.09
CA ARG A 72 -0.90 -16.38 -3.37
C ARG A 72 -0.72 -14.88 -3.50
N GLU A 73 0.06 -14.25 -2.61
CA GLU A 73 0.39 -12.83 -2.68
C GLU A 73 1.07 -12.47 -4.00
N VAL A 74 2.13 -13.21 -4.35
CA VAL A 74 2.84 -13.04 -5.63
C VAL A 74 1.86 -13.11 -6.81
N ARG A 75 0.95 -14.08 -6.82
CA ARG A 75 -0.06 -14.22 -7.87
C ARG A 75 -1.05 -13.07 -7.93
N ILE A 76 -1.42 -12.50 -6.78
CA ILE A 76 -2.27 -11.31 -6.68
C ILE A 76 -1.51 -10.11 -7.28
N MET A 77 -0.29 -9.86 -6.81
CA MET A 77 0.52 -8.73 -7.27
C MET A 77 0.84 -8.81 -8.77
N ALA A 78 1.13 -10.00 -9.30
CA ALA A 78 1.42 -10.21 -10.71
C ALA A 78 0.22 -9.87 -11.64
N LYS A 79 -1.01 -9.92 -11.12
CA LYS A 79 -2.23 -9.57 -11.87
C LYS A 79 -2.59 -8.09 -11.81
N LEU A 80 -2.07 -7.36 -10.82
CA LEU A 80 -2.40 -5.96 -10.62
C LEU A 80 -1.57 -5.07 -11.54
N GLN A 81 -2.23 -4.40 -12.48
CA GLN A 81 -1.60 -3.47 -13.42
C GLN A 81 -2.28 -2.12 -13.33
N HIS A 82 -1.74 -1.24 -12.50
CA HIS A 82 -2.28 0.09 -12.26
C HIS A 82 -1.14 1.08 -11.92
N PRO A 83 -1.15 2.33 -12.41
CA PRO A 83 -0.09 3.31 -12.12
C PRO A 83 0.08 3.59 -10.62
N GLY A 84 -1.00 3.55 -9.83
CA GLY A 84 -0.99 3.73 -8.37
C GLY A 84 -0.68 2.44 -7.58
N ILE A 85 -0.31 1.33 -8.22
CA ILE A 85 0.09 0.08 -7.55
C ILE A 85 1.53 -0.24 -7.91
N LEU A 86 2.33 -0.63 -6.92
CA LEU A 86 3.72 -1.00 -7.11
C LEU A 86 3.79 -2.34 -7.87
N PRO A 87 4.34 -2.35 -9.12
CA PRO A 87 4.37 -3.57 -9.92
C PRO A 87 5.42 -4.55 -9.39
N LEU A 88 5.05 -5.81 -9.23
CA LEU A 88 6.00 -6.89 -9.04
C LEU A 88 6.76 -7.12 -10.35
N LYS A 89 8.09 -7.03 -10.31
CA LYS A 89 8.97 -7.26 -11.48
C LYS A 89 9.33 -8.72 -11.64
N ASP A 90 9.66 -9.37 -10.53
CA ASP A 90 10.08 -10.77 -10.50
C ASP A 90 9.86 -11.34 -9.08
N ALA A 91 9.62 -12.65 -8.98
CA ALA A 91 9.57 -13.38 -7.72
C ALA A 91 10.15 -14.78 -7.91
N ARG A 92 11.24 -15.09 -7.22
CA ARG A 92 11.95 -16.36 -7.39
C ARG A 92 12.90 -16.68 -6.23
N TYR A 93 13.43 -17.89 -6.23
CA TYR A 93 14.53 -18.27 -5.36
C TYR A 93 15.86 -17.87 -6.00
N VAL A 94 16.75 -17.28 -5.21
CA VAL A 94 18.13 -16.94 -5.56
C VAL A 94 19.02 -17.27 -4.35
N ASP A 95 20.04 -18.08 -4.53
CA ASP A 95 21.01 -18.47 -3.51
C ASP A 95 20.35 -18.93 -2.18
N GLY A 96 19.24 -19.71 -2.30
CA GLY A 96 18.48 -20.23 -1.15
C GLY A 96 17.41 -19.29 -0.60
N HIS A 97 17.42 -17.99 -0.91
CA HIS A 97 16.43 -17.02 -0.45
C HIS A 97 15.30 -16.82 -1.47
N PHE A 98 14.06 -16.74 -0.99
CA PHE A 98 12.97 -16.26 -1.81
C PHE A 98 13.01 -14.74 -1.90
N ILE A 99 13.00 -14.20 -3.11
CA ILE A 99 13.04 -12.76 -3.34
C ILE A 99 11.85 -12.28 -4.15
N MET A 100 11.36 -11.10 -3.83
CA MET A 100 10.42 -10.34 -4.65
C MET A 100 11.10 -9.04 -5.07
N VAL A 101 11.08 -8.74 -6.37
CA VAL A 101 11.77 -7.60 -6.97
C VAL A 101 10.78 -6.53 -7.38
N PHE A 102 11.02 -5.31 -6.91
CA PHE A 102 10.17 -4.14 -7.17
C PHE A 102 11.00 -2.96 -7.71
N PRO A 103 10.38 -2.01 -8.41
CA PRO A 103 10.99 -0.70 -8.63
C PRO A 103 11.36 -0.06 -7.30
N LEU A 104 12.53 0.56 -7.21
CA LEU A 104 12.93 1.32 -6.03
C LEU A 104 12.28 2.70 -6.05
N GLY A 105 11.49 3.01 -5.03
CA GLY A 105 10.94 4.34 -4.80
C GLY A 105 11.93 5.28 -4.09
N GLN A 106 11.49 6.49 -3.83
CA GLN A 106 12.29 7.51 -3.14
C GLN A 106 12.18 7.40 -1.62
N GLU A 107 10.95 7.27 -1.12
CA GLU A 107 10.61 7.21 0.30
C GLU A 107 9.18 6.70 0.48
N SER A 108 8.80 6.33 1.71
CA SER A 108 7.40 6.05 2.04
C SER A 108 6.61 7.34 2.27
N LEU A 109 5.27 7.27 2.18
CA LEU A 109 4.41 8.37 2.62
C LEU A 109 4.57 8.61 4.13
N GLY A 110 4.85 7.57 4.93
CA GLY A 110 5.13 7.68 6.36
C GLY A 110 6.32 8.62 6.62
N ASP A 111 7.43 8.41 5.92
CA ASP A 111 8.61 9.27 5.98
C ASP A 111 8.30 10.69 5.49
N ARG A 112 7.52 10.79 4.42
CA ARG A 112 7.14 12.09 3.84
C ARG A 112 6.29 12.92 4.77
N LEU A 113 5.39 12.32 5.53
CA LEU A 113 4.49 13.03 6.47
C LEU A 113 5.22 13.64 7.67
N SER A 114 6.48 13.26 7.94
CA SER A 114 7.33 13.91 8.94
C SER A 114 7.76 15.34 8.53
N ARG A 115 7.59 15.71 7.26
CA ARG A 115 7.99 16.98 6.66
C ARG A 115 6.80 17.74 6.08
N ARG A 116 6.94 19.07 5.96
CA ARG A 116 5.89 19.90 5.34
C ARG A 116 5.68 19.51 3.88
N THR A 117 4.42 19.36 3.50
CA THR A 117 3.99 19.09 2.13
C THR A 117 2.95 20.13 1.70
N SER A 118 3.04 20.64 0.48
CA SER A 118 2.06 21.60 -0.05
C SER A 118 0.68 20.95 -0.15
N ARG A 119 -0.38 21.75 0.00
CA ARG A 119 -1.76 21.24 -0.07
C ARG A 119 -2.11 20.66 -1.44
N SER A 120 -1.67 21.28 -2.53
CA SER A 120 -1.88 20.75 -3.87
C SER A 120 -1.31 19.33 -3.99
N ARG A 121 -0.08 19.12 -3.55
CA ARG A 121 0.56 17.80 -3.57
C ARG A 121 -0.18 16.78 -2.70
N ILE A 122 -0.71 17.19 -1.54
CA ILE A 122 -1.54 16.31 -0.72
C ILE A 122 -2.79 15.87 -1.47
N VAL A 123 -3.46 16.79 -2.17
CA VAL A 123 -4.64 16.47 -2.99
C VAL A 123 -4.29 15.53 -4.13
N ASP A 124 -3.15 15.75 -4.80
CA ASP A 124 -2.65 14.89 -5.88
C ASP A 124 -2.42 13.44 -5.39
N TYR A 125 -1.81 13.30 -4.21
CA TYR A 125 -1.62 11.99 -3.60
C TYR A 125 -2.96 11.34 -3.21
N ILE A 126 -3.89 12.11 -2.63
CA ILE A 126 -5.23 11.60 -2.27
C ILE A 126 -5.93 10.99 -3.48
N VAL A 127 -5.92 11.67 -4.62
CA VAL A 127 -6.56 11.18 -5.85
C VAL A 127 -5.94 9.85 -6.30
N GLN A 128 -4.61 9.79 -6.34
CA GLN A 128 -3.90 8.58 -6.75
C GLN A 128 -4.12 7.41 -5.77
N MET A 129 -4.08 7.67 -4.47
CA MET A 129 -4.28 6.66 -3.42
C MET A 129 -5.68 6.05 -3.46
N VAL A 130 -6.70 6.91 -3.53
CA VAL A 130 -8.10 6.45 -3.61
C VAL A 130 -8.33 5.66 -4.89
N ASP A 131 -7.75 6.08 -6.02
CA ASP A 131 -7.85 5.38 -7.30
C ASP A 131 -7.15 4.00 -7.27
N ALA A 132 -5.98 3.90 -6.63
CA ALA A 132 -5.27 2.64 -6.46
C ALA A 132 -6.06 1.61 -5.64
N VAL A 133 -6.64 2.04 -4.50
CA VAL A 133 -7.46 1.17 -3.66
C VAL A 133 -8.78 0.82 -4.35
N ALA A 134 -9.38 1.77 -5.10
CA ALA A 134 -10.58 1.50 -5.89
C ALA A 134 -10.32 0.42 -6.96
N TYR A 135 -9.18 0.49 -7.66
CA TYR A 135 -8.78 -0.53 -8.63
C TYR A 135 -8.60 -1.91 -7.97
N ALA A 136 -8.01 -1.99 -6.78
CA ALA A 136 -7.89 -3.25 -6.05
C ALA A 136 -9.28 -3.84 -5.74
N HIS A 137 -10.22 -3.01 -5.26
CA HIS A 137 -11.59 -3.43 -4.94
C HIS A 137 -12.39 -3.86 -6.20
N GLU A 138 -12.21 -3.18 -7.35
CA GLU A 138 -12.78 -3.60 -8.64
C GLU A 138 -12.30 -5.00 -9.05
N ASN A 139 -11.05 -5.35 -8.70
CA ASN A 139 -10.47 -6.67 -8.93
C ASN A 139 -10.74 -7.67 -7.78
N ARG A 140 -11.65 -7.34 -6.85
CA ARG A 140 -12.06 -8.16 -5.71
C ARG A 140 -10.92 -8.48 -4.74
N ILE A 141 -9.97 -7.56 -4.61
CA ILE A 141 -8.83 -7.68 -3.71
C ILE A 141 -9.01 -6.73 -2.53
N LEU A 142 -8.94 -7.28 -1.30
CA LEU A 142 -8.83 -6.55 -0.05
C LEU A 142 -7.34 -6.37 0.27
N HIS A 143 -6.96 -5.15 0.66
CA HIS A 143 -5.58 -4.85 1.04
C HIS A 143 -5.27 -5.23 2.49
N ARG A 144 -6.13 -4.86 3.44
CA ARG A 144 -6.09 -5.16 4.88
C ARG A 144 -4.98 -4.50 5.70
N ASP A 145 -4.02 -3.86 5.07
CA ASP A 145 -2.92 -3.15 5.75
C ASP A 145 -2.66 -1.78 5.09
N ILE A 146 -3.72 -0.97 4.93
CA ILE A 146 -3.59 0.38 4.40
C ILE A 146 -3.05 1.30 5.49
N LYS A 147 -1.81 1.77 5.29
CA LYS A 147 -1.10 2.71 6.17
C LYS A 147 -0.12 3.55 5.35
N PRO A 148 0.38 4.68 5.87
CA PRO A 148 1.30 5.54 5.12
C PRO A 148 2.56 4.83 4.64
N ASP A 149 3.08 3.87 5.41
CA ASP A 149 4.32 3.15 5.10
C ASP A 149 4.18 2.25 3.86
N ASN A 150 2.95 1.84 3.53
CA ASN A 150 2.64 1.02 2.36
C ASN A 150 2.32 1.85 1.10
N PHE A 151 2.51 3.16 1.14
CA PHE A 151 2.47 4.04 -0.03
C PHE A 151 3.87 4.55 -0.32
N ILE A 152 4.43 4.15 -1.45
CA ILE A 152 5.79 4.51 -1.86
C ILE A 152 5.76 5.64 -2.89
N LEU A 153 6.54 6.67 -2.65
CA LEU A 153 6.66 7.83 -3.52
C LEU A 153 7.74 7.61 -4.58
N PHE A 154 7.43 8.07 -5.80
CA PHE A 154 8.31 8.03 -6.96
C PHE A 154 8.55 9.45 -7.51
N PRO A 155 9.50 9.63 -8.45
CA PRO A 155 9.63 10.89 -9.19
C PRO A 155 8.30 11.32 -9.83
N ASN A 156 8.19 12.60 -10.20
CA ASN A 156 7.00 13.18 -10.85
C ASN A 156 5.72 13.14 -10.00
N GLN A 157 5.86 13.10 -8.66
CA GLN A 157 4.74 13.08 -7.71
C GLN A 157 3.84 11.84 -7.85
N GLU A 158 4.38 10.76 -8.33
CA GLU A 158 3.68 9.47 -8.34
C GLU A 158 3.72 8.84 -6.95
N ILE A 159 2.62 8.19 -6.57
CA ILE A 159 2.51 7.40 -5.34
C ILE A 159 1.93 6.02 -5.66
N ARG A 160 2.51 4.97 -5.09
CA ARG A 160 2.14 3.59 -5.39
C ARG A 160 1.92 2.78 -4.13
N LEU A 161 0.80 2.09 -4.07
CA LEU A 161 0.43 1.17 -3.00
C LEU A 161 1.19 -0.15 -3.16
N THR A 162 1.75 -0.66 -2.06
CA THR A 162 2.49 -1.92 -1.97
C THR A 162 1.92 -2.83 -0.88
N ASP A 163 2.46 -4.03 -0.72
CA ASP A 163 2.16 -4.98 0.37
C ASP A 163 0.72 -5.50 0.40
N PHE A 164 0.23 -5.95 -0.75
CA PHE A 164 -1.05 -6.65 -0.87
C PHE A 164 -0.99 -8.03 -0.23
N GLY A 165 -1.84 -8.28 0.75
CA GLY A 165 -2.08 -9.64 1.26
C GLY A 165 -1.23 -10.10 2.45
N LEU A 166 -0.11 -9.43 2.78
CA LEU A 166 0.77 -9.80 3.90
C LEU A 166 0.09 -9.76 5.27
N ALA A 167 -0.87 -8.88 5.46
CA ALA A 167 -1.61 -8.79 6.72
C ALA A 167 -2.28 -10.11 7.13
N ARG A 168 -2.52 -11.02 6.19
CA ARG A 168 -3.07 -12.35 6.49
C ARG A 168 -2.04 -13.31 7.06
N ILE A 169 -0.79 -13.20 6.62
CA ILE A 169 0.35 -13.98 7.13
C ILE A 169 0.69 -13.48 8.54
N GLU A 170 0.78 -12.17 8.73
CA GLU A 170 1.08 -11.56 10.03
C GLU A 170 -0.01 -11.80 11.07
N GLN A 171 -1.30 -11.78 10.70
CA GLN A 171 -2.43 -12.07 11.61
C GLN A 171 -2.51 -13.53 12.02
N GLY A 172 -1.99 -14.46 11.22
CA GLY A 172 -1.87 -15.89 11.58
C GLY A 172 -0.75 -16.17 12.59
N LEU A 173 0.19 -15.25 12.78
CA LEU A 173 1.39 -15.42 13.60
C LEU A 173 1.31 -14.78 14.99
N HIS A 174 0.13 -14.43 15.49
CA HIS A 174 -0.12 -14.01 16.88
C HIS A 174 0.99 -13.22 17.58
N ASP A 175 1.46 -12.14 16.99
CA ASP A 175 2.22 -11.15 17.74
C ASP A 175 1.62 -9.75 17.53
N LEU A 176 0.68 -9.41 18.41
CA LEU A 176 0.09 -8.06 18.53
C LEU A 176 1.11 -7.02 19.06
N SER A 177 2.39 -7.36 19.12
CA SER A 177 3.44 -6.53 19.70
C SER A 177 4.08 -5.53 18.73
N GLY A 178 3.65 -5.47 17.45
CA GLY A 178 4.11 -4.49 16.48
C GLY A 178 3.32 -3.19 16.58
N SER A 179 3.78 -2.24 17.33
CA SER A 179 3.16 -0.97 17.73
C SER A 179 2.76 0.00 16.61
N GLY A 180 2.97 -0.32 15.32
CA GLY A 180 2.72 0.61 14.21
C GLY A 180 1.41 0.40 13.45
N THR A 181 0.91 -0.82 13.36
CA THR A 181 -0.21 -1.19 12.46
C THR A 181 -1.58 -0.92 13.09
N LEU A 182 -1.71 -0.98 14.42
CA LEU A 182 -2.98 -0.85 15.14
C LEU A 182 -3.67 0.51 14.92
N GLY A 183 -2.93 1.60 14.73
CA GLY A 183 -3.49 2.94 14.60
C GLY A 183 -4.37 3.18 13.36
N TYR A 184 -4.26 2.34 12.31
CA TYR A 184 -5.05 2.46 11.08
C TYR A 184 -6.08 1.34 10.93
N MET A 185 -6.08 0.35 11.80
CA MET A 185 -6.93 -0.83 11.70
C MET A 185 -8.39 -0.49 12.00
N ALA A 186 -9.30 -0.96 11.16
CA ALA A 186 -10.73 -0.81 11.40
C ALA A 186 -11.20 -1.70 12.57
N PRO A 187 -12.18 -1.24 13.39
CA PRO A 187 -12.66 -2.02 14.54
C PRO A 187 -13.12 -3.43 14.17
N GLU A 188 -13.87 -3.58 13.09
CA GLU A 188 -14.34 -4.90 12.62
C GLU A 188 -13.21 -5.79 12.11
N GLN A 189 -12.13 -5.21 11.62
CA GLN A 189 -10.93 -5.95 11.19
C GLN A 189 -10.19 -6.50 12.40
N ALA A 190 -10.08 -5.74 13.49
CA ALA A 190 -9.52 -6.20 14.76
C ALA A 190 -10.33 -7.37 15.35
N MET A 191 -11.62 -7.47 15.02
CA MET A 191 -12.50 -8.60 15.36
C MET A 191 -12.42 -9.79 14.36
N GLY A 192 -11.45 -9.78 13.44
CA GLY A 192 -11.27 -10.84 12.44
C GLY A 192 -12.26 -10.81 11.27
N LYS A 193 -13.00 -9.73 11.07
CA LYS A 193 -14.03 -9.58 10.02
C LYS A 193 -13.70 -8.47 9.01
N PRO A 194 -12.54 -8.51 8.33
CA PRO A 194 -12.15 -7.49 7.37
C PRO A 194 -13.08 -7.46 6.15
N THR A 195 -13.44 -6.27 5.71
CA THR A 195 -14.28 -6.03 4.52
C THR A 195 -13.70 -4.89 3.69
N TYR A 196 -14.26 -4.60 2.51
CA TYR A 196 -13.90 -3.41 1.72
C TYR A 196 -14.11 -2.10 2.51
N ARG A 197 -15.05 -2.09 3.46
CA ARG A 197 -15.25 -0.95 4.36
C ARG A 197 -14.11 -0.76 5.36
N SER A 198 -13.39 -1.83 5.68
CA SER A 198 -12.20 -1.76 6.55
C SER A 198 -11.04 -1.06 5.84
N ASP A 199 -10.80 -1.36 4.55
CA ASP A 199 -9.83 -0.64 3.74
C ASP A 199 -10.22 0.83 3.56
N VAL A 200 -11.53 1.12 3.38
CA VAL A 200 -12.05 2.51 3.31
C VAL A 200 -11.76 3.26 4.61
N PHE A 201 -11.94 2.63 5.77
CA PHE A 201 -11.66 3.23 7.07
C PHE A 201 -10.17 3.54 7.23
N ALA A 202 -9.31 2.58 6.97
CA ALA A 202 -7.86 2.75 7.04
C ALA A 202 -7.38 3.86 6.07
N LEU A 203 -7.85 3.84 4.83
CA LEU A 203 -7.57 4.90 3.85
C LEU A 203 -8.07 6.26 4.37
N GLY A 204 -9.27 6.33 4.93
CA GLY A 204 -9.84 7.53 5.54
C GLY A 204 -8.95 8.11 6.64
N LEU A 205 -8.38 7.26 7.51
CA LEU A 205 -7.43 7.69 8.54
C LEU A 205 -6.11 8.22 7.96
N VAL A 206 -5.59 7.58 6.91
CA VAL A 206 -4.40 8.09 6.20
C VAL A 206 -4.69 9.48 5.64
N LEU A 207 -5.84 9.66 4.96
CA LEU A 207 -6.23 10.97 4.42
C LEU A 207 -6.44 12.00 5.53
N TYR A 208 -7.06 11.60 6.64
CA TYR A 208 -7.23 12.47 7.80
C TYR A 208 -5.87 12.97 8.31
N ARG A 209 -4.91 12.07 8.55
CA ARG A 209 -3.56 12.42 8.98
C ARG A 209 -2.84 13.35 8.00
N MET A 210 -2.94 13.08 6.69
CA MET A 210 -2.34 13.93 5.65
C MET A 210 -2.87 15.36 5.68
N LEU A 211 -4.16 15.54 5.94
CA LEU A 211 -4.86 16.82 5.88
C LEU A 211 -4.83 17.61 7.20
N SER A 212 -4.88 16.91 8.33
CA SER A 212 -4.86 17.52 9.67
C SER A 212 -3.48 17.61 10.29
N GLY A 213 -2.56 16.71 9.89
CA GLY A 213 -1.26 16.48 10.51
C GLY A 213 -1.32 15.60 11.76
N GLU A 214 -2.50 15.09 12.12
CA GLU A 214 -2.72 14.31 13.33
C GLU A 214 -3.53 13.05 13.02
N LEU A 215 -3.25 11.95 13.73
CA LEU A 215 -3.97 10.68 13.60
C LEU A 215 -4.96 10.56 14.77
N PRO A 216 -6.27 10.42 14.52
CA PRO A 216 -7.21 10.14 15.59
C PRO A 216 -7.09 8.69 16.05
N GLU A 217 -7.10 8.49 17.37
CA GLU A 217 -7.05 7.16 18.00
C GLU A 217 -8.46 6.66 18.31
N TYR A 218 -8.74 5.40 17.97
CA TYR A 218 -10.01 4.76 18.30
C TYR A 218 -9.98 4.24 19.75
N PRO A 219 -11.04 4.40 20.56
CA PRO A 219 -12.33 5.02 20.23
C PRO A 219 -12.26 6.55 20.11
N PHE A 220 -12.87 7.07 19.04
CA PHE A 220 -12.79 8.48 18.72
C PHE A 220 -13.48 9.38 19.75
N GLN A 221 -12.76 10.38 20.23
CA GLN A 221 -13.29 11.45 21.08
C GLN A 221 -13.51 12.72 20.26
N ALA A 222 -14.65 13.34 20.42
CA ALA A 222 -14.95 14.62 19.78
C ALA A 222 -14.49 15.81 20.65
N PRO A 223 -13.90 16.86 20.05
CA PRO A 223 -13.53 17.00 18.63
C PRO A 223 -12.31 16.14 18.27
N LEU A 224 -12.27 15.57 17.08
CA LEU A 224 -11.10 14.82 16.62
C LEU A 224 -9.84 15.69 16.60
N PRO A 225 -8.65 15.14 16.93
CA PRO A 225 -7.39 15.88 16.94
C PRO A 225 -7.14 16.50 15.55
N GLY A 226 -6.66 17.75 15.51
CA GLY A 226 -6.40 18.46 14.24
C GLY A 226 -7.64 18.87 13.43
N TYR A 227 -8.88 18.63 13.91
CA TYR A 227 -10.11 18.92 13.17
C TYR A 227 -10.24 20.36 12.70
N ASN A 228 -9.76 21.33 13.50
CA ASN A 228 -9.76 22.74 13.12
C ASN A 228 -8.84 23.03 11.92
N LYS A 229 -7.71 22.32 11.81
CA LYS A 229 -6.80 22.40 10.65
C LYS A 229 -7.46 21.79 9.41
N LEU A 230 -8.15 20.66 9.58
CA LEU A 230 -8.90 20.00 8.53
C LEU A 230 -9.96 20.93 7.93
N ARG A 231 -10.72 21.66 8.76
CA ARG A 231 -11.76 22.60 8.31
C ARG A 231 -11.25 23.86 7.64
N ARG A 232 -10.05 24.33 8.01
CA ARG A 232 -9.48 25.57 7.47
C ARG A 232 -8.80 25.31 6.14
N GLY A 233 -9.42 25.79 5.04
CA GLY A 233 -8.83 25.79 3.69
C GLY A 233 -9.01 24.50 2.90
N LEU A 234 -9.92 23.63 3.29
CA LEU A 234 -10.39 22.51 2.48
C LEU A 234 -11.87 22.71 2.12
N SER A 235 -12.29 22.12 0.99
CA SER A 235 -13.72 22.11 0.64
C SER A 235 -14.51 21.32 1.69
N ARG A 236 -15.74 21.77 1.97
CA ARG A 236 -16.63 21.05 2.89
C ARG A 236 -16.88 19.60 2.43
N ASP A 237 -16.90 19.40 1.11
CA ASP A 237 -17.13 18.07 0.52
C ASP A 237 -15.98 17.12 0.79
N LEU A 238 -14.71 17.58 0.71
CA LEU A 238 -13.53 16.75 1.05
C LEU A 238 -13.52 16.40 2.54
N VAL A 239 -13.82 17.36 3.41
CA VAL A 239 -13.95 17.10 4.86
C VAL A 239 -15.04 16.08 5.13
N SER A 240 -16.20 16.20 4.47
CA SER A 240 -17.32 15.28 4.60
C SER A 240 -16.97 13.88 4.11
N LEU A 241 -16.26 13.77 2.96
CA LEU A 241 -15.77 12.50 2.41
C LEU A 241 -14.87 11.77 3.41
N VAL A 242 -13.89 12.46 3.98
CA VAL A 242 -12.96 11.87 4.95
C VAL A 242 -13.70 11.44 6.23
N ARG A 243 -14.59 12.30 6.76
CA ARG A 243 -15.40 11.95 7.94
C ARG A 243 -16.27 10.72 7.72
N LYS A 244 -16.92 10.62 6.55
CA LYS A 244 -17.69 9.44 6.19
C LYS A 244 -16.82 8.18 6.09
N ALA A 245 -15.62 8.29 5.57
CA ALA A 245 -14.72 7.15 5.46
C ALA A 245 -14.30 6.58 6.82
N ILE A 246 -14.06 7.46 7.82
CA ILE A 246 -13.63 7.07 9.17
C ILE A 246 -14.79 6.85 10.17
N ASP A 247 -16.03 6.75 9.71
CA ASP A 247 -17.16 6.47 10.62
C ASP A 247 -16.90 5.16 11.38
N PRO A 248 -17.08 5.11 12.71
CA PRO A 248 -16.90 3.88 13.50
C PRO A 248 -17.81 2.74 13.03
N ILE A 249 -19.01 3.05 12.56
CA ILE A 249 -20.00 2.08 12.10
C ILE A 249 -19.75 1.77 10.61
N PRO A 250 -19.39 0.52 10.26
CA PRO A 250 -19.02 0.19 8.87
C PRO A 250 -20.12 0.53 7.84
N ASN A 251 -21.40 0.37 8.20
CA ASN A 251 -22.51 0.63 7.28
C ASN A 251 -22.71 2.12 6.94
N ASN A 252 -22.20 3.04 7.75
CA ASN A 252 -22.22 4.48 7.48
C ASN A 252 -21.12 4.90 6.49
N ARG A 253 -20.09 4.08 6.30
CA ARG A 253 -18.96 4.35 5.39
C ARG A 253 -19.37 4.18 3.93
N PHE A 254 -18.45 4.47 3.02
CA PHE A 254 -18.56 4.00 1.64
C PHE A 254 -18.49 2.46 1.62
N ARG A 255 -19.31 1.82 0.79
CA ARG A 255 -19.34 0.36 0.69
C ARG A 255 -18.00 -0.25 0.27
N ASP A 256 -17.22 0.50 -0.53
CA ASP A 256 -15.91 0.15 -1.08
C ASP A 256 -15.18 1.44 -1.51
N ALA A 257 -13.91 1.31 -1.91
CA ALA A 257 -13.13 2.44 -2.40
C ALA A 257 -13.58 2.91 -3.79
N VAL A 258 -14.32 2.10 -4.56
CA VAL A 258 -14.91 2.54 -5.83
C VAL A 258 -15.98 3.60 -5.58
N ALA A 259 -16.87 3.36 -4.60
CA ALA A 259 -17.87 4.33 -4.20
C ALA A 259 -17.24 5.61 -3.62
N MET A 260 -16.14 5.47 -2.86
CA MET A 260 -15.37 6.61 -2.34
C MET A 260 -14.72 7.41 -3.48
N ASN A 261 -14.10 6.74 -4.47
CA ASN A 261 -13.49 7.39 -5.63
C ASN A 261 -14.52 8.14 -6.46
N ASN A 262 -15.69 7.55 -6.70
CA ASN A 262 -16.78 8.20 -7.42
C ASN A 262 -17.29 9.45 -6.68
N ALA A 263 -17.27 9.46 -5.36
CA ALA A 263 -17.60 10.64 -4.57
C ALA A 263 -16.50 11.71 -4.66
N LEU A 264 -15.22 11.29 -4.58
CA LEU A 264 -14.05 12.17 -4.69
C LEU A 264 -14.01 12.90 -6.04
N GLN A 265 -14.29 12.19 -7.14
CA GLN A 265 -14.30 12.76 -8.50
C GLN A 265 -15.39 13.86 -8.70
N LYS A 266 -16.41 13.90 -7.85
CA LYS A 266 -17.46 14.94 -7.89
C LYS A 266 -17.06 16.22 -7.15
N ILE A 267 -16.03 16.18 -6.32
CA ILE A 267 -15.56 17.31 -5.55
C ILE A 267 -14.89 18.32 -6.49
N ARG A 268 -15.36 19.56 -6.45
CA ARG A 268 -14.73 20.66 -7.20
C ARG A 268 -13.55 21.19 -6.42
N TYR A 269 -12.38 21.10 -7.01
CA TYR A 269 -11.16 21.73 -6.51
C TYR A 269 -10.96 23.11 -7.16
N PRO A 270 -10.28 24.07 -6.51
CA PRO A 270 -9.85 25.32 -7.16
C PRO A 270 -9.06 25.04 -8.43
N LEU A 271 -9.11 25.97 -9.40
CA LEU A 271 -8.51 25.81 -10.75
C LEU A 271 -7.02 25.47 -10.76
N SER A 272 -6.27 25.88 -9.72
CA SER A 272 -4.86 25.51 -9.52
C SER A 272 -4.63 23.98 -9.33
N ASP A 273 -5.68 23.25 -8.93
CA ASP A 273 -5.58 21.82 -8.59
C ASP A 273 -6.22 20.92 -9.67
N ARG A 274 -6.78 21.51 -10.75
CA ARG A 274 -7.55 20.76 -11.77
C ARG A 274 -6.69 19.95 -12.76
N SER A 275 -5.44 20.30 -12.97
CA SER A 275 -4.58 19.65 -13.97
C SER A 275 -4.37 18.15 -13.73
N VAL A 276 -4.36 17.73 -12.47
CA VAL A 276 -4.09 16.34 -12.07
C VAL A 276 -5.32 15.44 -12.22
N ILE A 277 -6.52 15.97 -11.97
CA ILE A 277 -7.78 15.21 -12.07
C ILE A 277 -8.10 14.85 -13.53
N GLN A 278 -7.76 15.73 -14.49
CA GLN A 278 -7.96 15.46 -15.92
C GLN A 278 -7.03 14.36 -16.45
N VAL A 279 -5.80 14.24 -15.95
CA VAL A 279 -4.86 13.18 -16.35
C VAL A 279 -5.36 11.80 -15.88
N ALA A 280 -5.89 11.70 -14.66
CA ALA A 280 -6.45 10.45 -14.15
C ALA A 280 -7.73 10.02 -14.90
N ALA A 281 -8.57 10.98 -15.31
CA ALA A 281 -9.77 10.71 -16.10
C ALA A 281 -9.45 10.30 -17.55
N SER A 282 -8.47 10.93 -18.20
CA SER A 282 -8.05 10.60 -19.56
C SER A 282 -7.41 9.21 -19.66
N ALA A 283 -6.63 8.81 -18.66
CA ALA A 283 -6.04 7.47 -18.58
C ALA A 283 -7.10 6.34 -18.47
N ARG A 284 -8.28 6.63 -17.87
CA ARG A 284 -9.40 5.69 -17.82
C ARG A 284 -10.16 5.57 -19.13
N THR A 285 -10.28 6.65 -19.89
CA THR A 285 -11.00 6.67 -21.17
C THR A 285 -10.24 5.85 -22.23
N THR A 286 -8.92 5.97 -22.27
CA THR A 286 -8.06 5.20 -23.18
C THR A 286 -8.09 3.69 -22.88
N ARG A 287 -8.26 3.28 -21.61
CA ARG A 287 -8.36 1.86 -21.22
C ARG A 287 -9.72 1.22 -21.49
N ARG A 288 -10.82 1.99 -21.57
CA ARG A 288 -12.14 1.44 -21.95
C ARG A 288 -12.21 1.11 -23.44
N SER A 289 -11.47 1.82 -24.30
CA SER A 289 -11.42 1.54 -25.74
C SER A 289 -10.58 0.29 -26.07
N THR A 290 -9.51 0.01 -25.33
CA THR A 290 -8.68 -1.18 -25.55
C THR A 290 -9.30 -2.50 -25.04
N LYS A 291 -10.25 -2.45 -24.09
CA LYS A 291 -10.99 -3.66 -23.66
C LYS A 291 -12.14 -4.07 -24.60
N ARG A 292 -12.43 -3.29 -25.66
CA ARG A 292 -13.45 -3.63 -26.67
C ARG A 292 -12.88 -4.30 -27.95
N ILE A 293 -11.57 -4.53 -28.02
CA ILE A 293 -10.88 -5.05 -29.21
C ILE A 293 -10.07 -6.33 -28.86
N ALA A 294 -10.34 -6.98 -27.72
CA ALA A 294 -9.76 -8.29 -27.40
C ALA A 294 -10.85 -9.28 -27.01
#